data_7697b014f9d2d1c345fa4890a239c0c0
#
_entry.id   7697b014f9d2d1c345fa4890a239c0c0
#
_cell.length_a   1.000
_cell.length_b   1.000
_cell.length_c   1.000
_cell.angle_alpha   90.00
_cell.angle_beta   90.00
_cell.angle_gamma   90.00
#
_symmetry.space_group_name_H-M   'P 1'
#
loop_
_entity.id
_entity.type
_entity.pdbx_description
1 polymer ?
#
loop_
_entity_poly.entity_id
_entity_poly.type
_entity_poly.pdbx_seq_one_letter_code
_entity_poly.pdbx_strand_id
1 'polypeptide(L)'
;EGGGIISEPIGGIHGNFAMVGIFEKGKGDVEFTAKSTGGHASAPSKNTPIARLAAFVNEVETKSPFKKKMMPEVAAMFKALAPYASFGLRLILGNLWLFKPLLAALLPNISAQAGAMLKTTIAFTMQSGSDAYNVIPQEATLGANMRFIPHQGEKESLEIITALAKKHGLETRVLHANDYTEPVDIHGEAYTLFTKVIADTFPGLPSSPYVMTGATD
;
A
#
# COMPACT_ATOMS: atom_id res chain seq x y z
N GLU A 1 -4.09 9.38 16.19
CA GLU A 1 -3.04 8.34 16.41
C GLU A 1 -2.03 8.24 15.27
N GLY A 2 -1.57 9.35 14.74
CA GLY A 2 -0.71 9.42 13.57
C GLY A 2 0.78 9.17 13.83
N GLY A 3 1.18 8.11 14.53
CA GLY A 3 2.58 7.82 14.78
C GLY A 3 2.83 7.09 16.08
N GLY A 4 4.07 7.16 16.59
CA GLY A 4 4.44 6.54 17.86
C GLY A 4 5.95 6.43 18.03
N ILE A 5 6.37 5.87 19.16
CA ILE A 5 7.78 5.51 19.38
C ILE A 5 8.01 4.11 18.80
N ILE A 6 8.83 4.02 17.78
CA ILE A 6 9.12 2.78 17.08
C ILE A 6 10.61 2.46 17.23
N SER A 7 10.90 1.23 17.67
CA SER A 7 12.25 0.69 17.73
C SER A 7 12.62 0.06 16.39
N GLU A 8 13.81 0.38 15.88
CA GLU A 8 14.35 -0.20 14.64
C GLU A 8 13.36 -0.23 13.48
N PRO A 9 12.84 0.94 13.04
CA PRO A 9 11.72 1.04 12.09
C PRO A 9 11.99 0.35 10.74
N ILE A 10 13.25 0.18 10.40
CA ILE A 10 13.70 -0.50 9.18
C ILE A 10 14.98 -1.28 9.53
N GLY A 11 15.13 -2.49 8.99
CA GLY A 11 16.33 -3.29 9.20
C GLY A 11 17.62 -2.54 8.84
N GLY A 12 18.58 -2.51 9.77
CA GLY A 12 19.81 -1.74 9.65
C GLY A 12 19.76 -0.28 10.10
N ILE A 13 18.63 0.16 10.64
CA ILE A 13 18.47 1.44 11.37
C ILE A 13 18.31 1.12 12.84
N HIS A 14 19.19 1.65 13.68
CA HIS A 14 19.27 1.31 15.09
C HIS A 14 18.78 2.45 15.99
N GLY A 15 18.03 2.08 17.03
CA GLY A 15 17.52 3.00 18.04
C GLY A 15 16.00 3.14 18.03
N ASN A 16 15.53 4.03 18.91
CA ASN A 16 14.12 4.39 19.04
C ASN A 16 13.87 5.74 18.37
N PHE A 17 12.72 5.87 17.73
CA PHE A 17 12.35 7.08 16.99
C PHE A 17 10.92 7.48 17.30
N ALA A 18 10.67 8.75 17.48
CA ALA A 18 9.34 9.31 17.43
C ALA A 18 8.95 9.47 15.94
N MET A 19 8.15 8.54 15.43
CA MET A 19 7.64 8.56 14.07
C MET A 19 6.37 9.42 14.03
N VAL A 20 6.46 10.59 13.39
CA VAL A 20 5.36 11.58 13.31
C VAL A 20 4.64 11.41 11.98
N GLY A 21 3.39 10.95 12.02
CA GLY A 21 2.55 10.80 10.82
C GLY A 21 2.33 12.14 10.13
N ILE A 22 2.65 12.23 8.84
CA ILE A 22 2.52 13.46 8.05
C ILE A 22 1.45 13.36 6.97
N PHE A 23 1.00 12.18 6.62
CA PHE A 23 -0.22 11.89 5.86
C PHE A 23 -0.61 10.43 6.02
N GLU A 24 -1.87 10.15 5.70
CA GLU A 24 -2.44 8.80 5.66
C GLU A 24 -2.81 8.43 4.24
N LYS A 25 -2.62 7.16 3.90
CA LYS A 25 -3.10 6.61 2.63
C LYS A 25 -4.62 6.54 2.64
N GLY A 26 -5.23 6.83 1.49
CA GLY A 26 -6.65 6.61 1.28
C GLY A 26 -7.03 5.14 1.43
N LYS A 27 -8.31 4.85 1.60
CA LYS A 27 -8.87 3.51 1.74
C LYS A 27 -9.94 3.27 0.67
N GLY A 28 -9.96 2.05 0.09
CA GLY A 28 -11.04 1.59 -0.78
C GLY A 28 -11.40 0.15 -0.51
N ASP A 29 -12.70 -0.14 -0.41
CA ASP A 29 -13.25 -1.49 -0.37
C ASP A 29 -13.94 -1.74 -1.71
N VAL A 30 -13.44 -2.73 -2.46
CA VAL A 30 -13.83 -3.00 -3.85
C VAL A 30 -14.20 -4.47 -4.01
N GLU A 31 -15.28 -4.72 -4.73
CA GLU A 31 -15.74 -6.06 -5.07
C GLU A 31 -15.62 -6.30 -6.57
N PHE A 32 -15.13 -7.47 -6.94
CA PHE A 32 -15.04 -7.95 -8.31
C PHE A 32 -15.94 -9.17 -8.49
N THR A 33 -16.80 -9.15 -9.50
CA THR A 33 -17.79 -10.20 -9.75
C THR A 33 -17.55 -10.84 -11.10
N ALA A 34 -17.48 -12.16 -11.12
CA ALA A 34 -17.47 -12.98 -12.32
C ALA A 34 -18.79 -13.70 -12.48
N LYS A 35 -19.43 -13.61 -13.65
CA LYS A 35 -20.72 -14.25 -13.97
C LYS A 35 -20.59 -15.30 -15.06
N SER A 36 -21.42 -16.36 -14.99
CA SER A 36 -21.52 -17.40 -16.00
C SER A 36 -22.95 -17.97 -16.04
N THR A 37 -23.18 -18.92 -16.94
CA THR A 37 -24.43 -19.69 -16.96
C THR A 37 -24.49 -20.75 -15.86
N GLY A 38 -23.40 -20.97 -15.13
CA GLY A 38 -23.27 -22.08 -14.19
C GLY A 38 -23.15 -23.42 -14.89
N GLY A 39 -23.30 -24.51 -14.13
CA GLY A 39 -23.28 -25.86 -14.69
C GLY A 39 -22.96 -26.93 -13.66
N HIS A 40 -22.95 -28.18 -14.12
CA HIS A 40 -22.57 -29.31 -13.30
C HIS A 40 -21.06 -29.60 -13.44
N ALA A 41 -20.39 -29.89 -12.33
CA ALA A 41 -18.93 -30.07 -12.29
C ALA A 41 -18.41 -31.28 -13.12
N SER A 42 -19.30 -32.24 -13.46
CA SER A 42 -18.91 -33.39 -14.33
C SER A 42 -18.67 -33.01 -15.79
N ALA A 43 -19.16 -31.82 -16.23
CA ALA A 43 -18.98 -31.32 -17.59
C ALA A 43 -18.53 -29.85 -17.55
N PRO A 44 -17.31 -29.57 -17.06
CA PRO A 44 -16.88 -28.18 -16.78
C PRO A 44 -16.62 -27.41 -18.07
N SER A 45 -17.16 -26.21 -18.13
CA SER A 45 -16.79 -25.23 -19.15
C SER A 45 -15.39 -24.62 -18.86
N LYS A 46 -14.78 -24.01 -19.87
CA LYS A 46 -13.58 -23.19 -19.70
C LYS A 46 -13.96 -21.81 -19.15
N ASN A 47 -12.99 -21.13 -18.50
CA ASN A 47 -13.15 -19.78 -17.99
C ASN A 47 -14.33 -19.61 -17.00
N THR A 48 -14.48 -20.56 -16.08
CA THR A 48 -15.47 -20.47 -15.00
C THR A 48 -15.25 -19.20 -14.16
N PRO A 49 -16.25 -18.71 -13.43
CA PRO A 49 -16.10 -17.54 -12.57
C PRO A 49 -14.88 -17.59 -11.65
N ILE A 50 -14.68 -18.70 -10.95
CA ILE A 50 -13.53 -18.89 -10.06
C ILE A 50 -12.20 -18.84 -10.82
N ALA A 51 -12.12 -19.45 -12.02
CA ALA A 51 -10.91 -19.43 -12.82
C ALA A 51 -10.54 -18.01 -13.28
N ARG A 52 -11.51 -17.18 -13.64
CA ARG A 52 -11.28 -15.76 -14.01
C ARG A 52 -10.83 -14.93 -12.83
N LEU A 53 -11.46 -15.11 -11.65
CA LEU A 53 -11.03 -14.45 -10.42
C LEU A 53 -9.60 -14.85 -10.04
N ALA A 54 -9.26 -16.14 -10.10
CA ALA A 54 -7.91 -16.64 -9.82
C ALA A 54 -6.87 -16.06 -10.79
N ALA A 55 -7.17 -15.98 -12.09
CA ALA A 55 -6.29 -15.38 -13.08
C ALA A 55 -6.07 -13.88 -12.82
N PHE A 56 -7.12 -13.14 -12.45
CA PHE A 56 -7.03 -11.74 -12.09
C PHE A 56 -6.16 -11.53 -10.84
N VAL A 57 -6.40 -12.29 -9.75
CA VAL A 57 -5.57 -12.25 -8.53
C VAL A 57 -4.12 -12.51 -8.87
N ASN A 58 -3.83 -13.58 -9.62
CA ASN A 58 -2.46 -13.94 -9.99
C ASN A 58 -1.77 -12.82 -10.79
N GLU A 59 -2.46 -12.16 -11.72
CA GLU A 59 -1.89 -11.05 -12.48
C GLU A 59 -1.56 -9.85 -11.57
N VAL A 60 -2.48 -9.45 -10.68
CA VAL A 60 -2.29 -8.32 -9.77
C VAL A 60 -1.16 -8.58 -8.76
N GLU A 61 -1.11 -9.78 -8.19
CA GLU A 61 -0.11 -10.17 -7.18
C GLU A 61 1.30 -10.28 -7.80
N THR A 62 1.40 -10.88 -8.97
CA THR A 62 2.70 -11.08 -9.64
C THR A 62 3.19 -9.82 -10.36
N LYS A 63 2.26 -9.01 -10.88
CA LYS A 63 2.57 -7.81 -11.65
C LYS A 63 1.66 -6.65 -11.23
N SER A 64 1.97 -6.07 -10.07
CA SER A 64 1.20 -4.93 -9.56
C SER A 64 0.97 -3.86 -10.65
N PRO A 65 -0.28 -3.45 -10.91
CA PRO A 65 -0.60 -2.45 -11.93
C PRO A 65 -0.28 -1.01 -11.50
N PHE A 66 0.07 -0.81 -10.21
CA PHE A 66 0.27 0.52 -9.63
C PHE A 66 1.72 0.98 -9.77
N LYS A 67 1.90 2.28 -10.06
CA LYS A 67 3.20 2.92 -10.22
C LYS A 67 3.94 3.01 -8.89
N LYS A 68 5.24 2.69 -8.91
CA LYS A 68 6.14 2.89 -7.77
C LYS A 68 6.80 4.27 -7.90
N LYS A 69 6.72 5.07 -6.85
CA LYS A 69 7.39 6.39 -6.80
C LYS A 69 7.84 6.69 -5.38
N MET A 70 9.11 7.04 -5.20
CA MET A 70 9.59 7.59 -3.95
C MET A 70 9.22 9.08 -3.88
N MET A 71 8.19 9.37 -3.12
CA MET A 71 7.69 10.72 -2.88
C MET A 71 8.68 11.52 -2.01
N PRO A 72 8.62 12.86 -2.03
CA PRO A 72 9.46 13.72 -1.18
C PRO A 72 9.34 13.37 0.31
N GLU A 73 8.15 13.05 0.78
CA GLU A 73 7.83 12.71 2.17
C GLU A 73 8.53 11.41 2.61
N VAL A 74 8.50 10.38 1.76
CA VAL A 74 9.22 9.12 1.99
C VAL A 74 10.73 9.36 1.97
N ALA A 75 11.22 10.20 1.07
CA ALA A 75 12.62 10.58 1.02
C ALA A 75 13.06 11.36 2.27
N ALA A 76 12.21 12.25 2.80
CA ALA A 76 12.46 12.98 4.03
C ALA A 76 12.57 12.04 5.24
N MET A 77 11.67 11.06 5.34
CA MET A 77 11.75 10.01 6.36
C MET A 77 13.08 9.27 6.32
N PHE A 78 13.47 8.77 5.14
CA PHE A 78 14.76 8.07 4.99
C PHE A 78 15.95 8.96 5.30
N LYS A 79 15.91 10.25 4.93
CA LYS A 79 16.96 11.21 5.25
C LYS A 79 17.08 11.45 6.75
N ALA A 80 15.97 11.56 7.47
CA ALA A 80 15.95 11.73 8.92
C ALA A 80 16.52 10.50 9.66
N LEU A 81 16.27 9.30 9.13
CA LEU A 81 16.74 8.03 9.69
C LEU A 81 18.21 7.69 9.30
N ALA A 82 18.74 8.28 8.23
CA ALA A 82 20.06 7.96 7.70
C ALA A 82 21.22 8.03 8.71
N PRO A 83 21.30 9.03 9.64
CA PRO A 83 22.38 9.10 10.63
C PRO A 83 22.47 7.87 11.54
N TYR A 84 21.37 7.17 11.74
CA TYR A 84 21.22 6.01 12.65
C TYR A 84 21.35 4.68 11.92
N ALA A 85 21.58 4.72 10.61
CA ALA A 85 21.72 3.53 9.80
C ALA A 85 23.13 2.93 9.87
N SER A 86 23.25 1.62 9.65
CA SER A 86 24.53 0.93 9.41
C SER A 86 25.30 1.60 8.28
N PHE A 87 26.64 1.47 8.25
CA PHE A 87 27.51 2.23 7.34
C PHE A 87 27.07 2.15 5.87
N GLY A 88 26.82 0.96 5.34
CA GLY A 88 26.41 0.78 3.94
C GLY A 88 25.04 1.43 3.64
N LEU A 89 24.07 1.24 4.54
CA LEU A 89 22.74 1.84 4.41
C LEU A 89 22.79 3.36 4.55
N ARG A 90 23.63 3.89 5.43
CA ARG A 90 23.86 5.35 5.60
C ARG A 90 24.36 5.99 4.32
N LEU A 91 25.29 5.35 3.61
CA LEU A 91 25.77 5.85 2.31
C LEU A 91 24.65 5.94 1.27
N ILE A 92 23.76 4.94 1.25
CA ILE A 92 22.64 4.91 0.32
C ILE A 92 21.59 5.97 0.70
N LEU A 93 21.17 6.00 1.97
CA LEU A 93 20.15 6.93 2.44
C LEU A 93 20.64 8.39 2.47
N GLY A 94 21.92 8.62 2.70
CA GLY A 94 22.54 9.96 2.63
C GLY A 94 22.67 10.51 1.21
N ASN A 95 22.61 9.63 0.19
CA ASN A 95 22.74 10.00 -1.22
C ASN A 95 21.47 9.61 -2.01
N LEU A 96 20.30 9.87 -1.46
CA LEU A 96 19.01 9.53 -2.08
C LEU A 96 18.86 10.13 -3.49
N TRP A 97 19.46 11.28 -3.78
CA TRP A 97 19.44 11.87 -5.11
C TRP A 97 19.97 10.92 -6.20
N LEU A 98 20.95 10.06 -5.85
CA LEU A 98 21.54 9.06 -6.74
C LEU A 98 20.79 7.71 -6.67
N PHE A 99 20.39 7.29 -5.45
CA PHE A 99 19.89 5.94 -5.19
C PHE A 99 18.37 5.82 -5.20
N LYS A 100 17.60 6.91 -5.36
CA LYS A 100 16.12 6.88 -5.43
C LYS A 100 15.54 5.80 -6.36
N PRO A 101 15.98 5.69 -7.63
CA PRO A 101 15.41 4.68 -8.53
C PRO A 101 15.72 3.26 -8.09
N LEU A 102 16.92 3.02 -7.61
CA LEU A 102 17.37 1.72 -7.11
C LEU A 102 16.57 1.33 -5.86
N LEU A 103 16.42 2.23 -4.90
CA LEU A 103 15.63 1.99 -3.69
C LEU A 103 14.16 1.74 -4.02
N ALA A 104 13.56 2.51 -4.92
CA ALA A 104 12.17 2.29 -5.34
C ALA A 104 11.96 0.91 -5.98
N ALA A 105 12.99 0.36 -6.63
CA ALA A 105 12.95 -0.98 -7.20
C ALA A 105 13.14 -2.08 -6.15
N LEU A 106 14.05 -1.88 -5.19
CA LEU A 106 14.46 -2.91 -4.22
C LEU A 106 13.59 -2.97 -2.95
N LEU A 107 13.15 -1.82 -2.42
CA LEU A 107 12.40 -1.74 -1.17
C LEU A 107 11.18 -2.67 -1.10
N PRO A 108 10.35 -2.81 -2.15
CA PRO A 108 9.22 -3.72 -2.12
C PRO A 108 9.60 -5.21 -1.96
N ASN A 109 10.83 -5.57 -2.34
CA ASN A 109 11.33 -6.94 -2.20
C ASN A 109 11.98 -7.21 -0.84
N ILE A 110 12.37 -6.14 -0.13
CA ILE A 110 13.01 -6.23 1.19
C ILE A 110 11.95 -6.21 2.30
N SER A 111 10.93 -5.36 2.15
CA SER A 111 9.88 -5.18 3.15
C SER A 111 8.56 -4.81 2.47
N ALA A 112 7.50 -5.55 2.78
CA ALA A 112 6.14 -5.23 2.32
C ALA A 112 5.71 -3.83 2.77
N GLN A 113 6.05 -3.43 4.00
CA GLN A 113 5.72 -2.11 4.54
C GLN A 113 6.46 -0.99 3.78
N ALA A 114 7.76 -1.15 3.51
CA ALA A 114 8.52 -0.20 2.72
C ALA A 114 7.98 -0.11 1.27
N GLY A 115 7.59 -1.24 0.69
CA GLY A 115 6.93 -1.28 -0.62
C GLY A 115 5.58 -0.55 -0.63
N ALA A 116 4.81 -0.66 0.45
CA ALA A 116 3.52 0.01 0.60
C ALA A 116 3.64 1.55 0.66
N MET A 117 4.78 2.09 1.11
CA MET A 117 5.04 3.54 1.11
C MET A 117 5.34 4.10 -0.29
N LEU A 118 5.53 3.24 -1.30
CA LEU A 118 5.94 3.66 -2.65
C LEU A 118 4.83 3.57 -3.70
N LYS A 119 3.73 2.90 -3.41
CA LYS A 119 2.64 2.67 -4.37
C LYS A 119 1.28 2.51 -3.69
N THR A 120 0.21 2.67 -4.45
CA THR A 120 -1.10 2.14 -4.08
C THR A 120 -0.99 0.62 -3.89
N THR A 121 -1.61 0.11 -2.84
CA THR A 121 -1.65 -1.33 -2.54
C THR A 121 -3.07 -1.87 -2.66
N ILE A 122 -3.19 -3.14 -2.97
CA ILE A 122 -4.44 -3.90 -2.98
C ILE A 122 -4.18 -5.25 -2.29
N ALA A 123 -5.09 -5.65 -1.43
CA ALA A 123 -5.08 -6.95 -0.77
C ALA A 123 -6.45 -7.62 -0.98
N PHE A 124 -6.43 -8.83 -1.51
CA PHE A 124 -7.64 -9.62 -1.68
C PHE A 124 -7.93 -10.36 -0.37
N THR A 125 -9.08 -10.06 0.25
CA THR A 125 -9.37 -10.49 1.63
C THR A 125 -10.62 -11.34 1.75
N MET A 126 -11.50 -11.33 0.74
CA MET A 126 -12.76 -12.07 0.75
C MET A 126 -12.98 -12.75 -0.60
N GLN A 127 -13.59 -13.96 -0.56
CA GLN A 127 -13.95 -14.69 -1.78
C GLN A 127 -15.20 -15.50 -1.52
N SER A 128 -16.09 -15.59 -2.52
CA SER A 128 -17.24 -16.49 -2.52
C SER A 128 -17.41 -17.17 -3.88
N GLY A 129 -18.15 -18.25 -3.90
CA GLY A 129 -18.44 -19.03 -5.11
C GLY A 129 -19.64 -19.94 -4.91
N SER A 130 -19.55 -21.24 -5.29
CA SER A 130 -20.61 -22.20 -5.07
C SER A 130 -20.59 -22.76 -3.65
N ASP A 131 -21.78 -23.06 -3.11
CA ASP A 131 -21.96 -23.75 -1.83
C ASP A 131 -21.86 -25.28 -1.95
N ALA A 132 -21.73 -25.82 -3.18
CA ALA A 132 -21.68 -27.27 -3.44
C ALA A 132 -20.53 -27.63 -4.39
N TYR A 133 -19.83 -28.72 -4.08
CA TYR A 133 -18.68 -29.20 -4.87
C TYR A 133 -19.02 -29.60 -6.31
N ASN A 134 -20.23 -30.04 -6.56
CA ASN A 134 -20.68 -30.50 -7.89
C ASN A 134 -21.33 -29.39 -8.73
N VAL A 135 -21.32 -28.14 -8.29
CA VAL A 135 -21.95 -27.00 -8.97
C VAL A 135 -20.89 -25.96 -9.39
N ILE A 136 -20.87 -25.62 -10.67
CA ILE A 136 -20.14 -24.46 -11.17
C ILE A 136 -20.99 -23.21 -10.88
N PRO A 137 -20.49 -22.22 -10.15
CA PRO A 137 -21.30 -21.06 -9.75
C PRO A 137 -21.71 -20.23 -10.97
N GLN A 138 -22.94 -19.70 -10.91
CA GLN A 138 -23.37 -18.67 -11.87
C GLN A 138 -22.70 -17.33 -11.58
N GLU A 139 -22.36 -17.08 -10.32
CA GLU A 139 -21.66 -15.90 -9.86
C GLU A 139 -20.60 -16.27 -8.81
N ALA A 140 -19.45 -15.64 -8.90
CA ALA A 140 -18.40 -15.69 -7.86
C ALA A 140 -17.89 -14.29 -7.61
N THR A 141 -17.57 -13.97 -6.36
CA THR A 141 -17.12 -12.64 -5.95
C THR A 141 -15.76 -12.68 -5.28
N LEU A 142 -15.06 -11.57 -5.36
CA LEU A 142 -13.76 -11.35 -4.74
C LEU A 142 -13.75 -9.96 -4.12
N GLY A 143 -13.57 -9.86 -2.81
CA GLY A 143 -13.43 -8.60 -2.09
C GLY A 143 -11.97 -8.21 -1.90
N ALA A 144 -11.67 -6.93 -2.10
CA ALA A 144 -10.33 -6.38 -1.92
C ALA A 144 -10.37 -5.08 -1.12
N ASN A 145 -9.34 -4.89 -0.28
CA ASN A 145 -9.05 -3.61 0.37
C ASN A 145 -7.88 -2.93 -0.36
N MET A 146 -8.07 -1.67 -0.74
CA MET A 146 -7.07 -0.83 -1.39
C MET A 146 -6.58 0.27 -0.44
N ARG A 147 -5.32 0.69 -0.63
CA ARG A 147 -4.75 1.85 0.06
C ARG A 147 -4.12 2.78 -0.97
N PHE A 148 -4.73 3.94 -1.15
CA PHE A 148 -4.34 4.93 -2.17
C PHE A 148 -3.21 5.81 -1.68
N ILE A 149 -2.28 6.16 -2.58
CA ILE A 149 -1.12 7.01 -2.27
C ILE A 149 -1.19 8.30 -3.10
N PRO A 150 -0.73 9.47 -2.60
CA PRO A 150 -0.93 10.77 -3.23
C PRO A 150 -0.55 10.87 -4.70
N HIS A 151 0.54 10.23 -5.13
CA HIS A 151 1.00 10.34 -6.52
C HIS A 151 0.15 9.55 -7.53
N GLN A 152 -0.84 8.80 -7.08
CA GLN A 152 -1.74 8.04 -7.96
C GLN A 152 -3.22 8.14 -7.52
N GLY A 153 -3.51 8.52 -6.27
CA GLY A 153 -4.83 8.81 -5.75
C GLY A 153 -5.90 7.71 -5.92
N GLU A 154 -7.06 7.97 -5.37
CA GLU A 154 -8.23 7.08 -5.43
C GLU A 154 -8.68 6.88 -6.89
N LYS A 155 -9.01 7.97 -7.58
CA LYS A 155 -9.61 7.94 -8.92
C LYS A 155 -8.76 7.16 -9.92
N GLU A 156 -7.48 7.53 -10.08
CA GLU A 156 -6.57 6.85 -11.04
C GLU A 156 -6.38 5.38 -10.66
N SER A 157 -6.26 5.07 -9.38
CA SER A 157 -6.08 3.70 -8.90
C SER A 157 -7.30 2.82 -9.17
N LEU A 158 -8.53 3.34 -8.96
CA LEU A 158 -9.77 2.64 -9.26
C LEU A 158 -9.97 2.45 -10.77
N GLU A 159 -9.64 3.45 -11.59
CA GLU A 159 -9.69 3.32 -13.05
C GLU A 159 -8.75 2.22 -13.56
N ILE A 160 -7.52 2.14 -13.04
CA ILE A 160 -6.54 1.12 -13.41
C ILE A 160 -7.02 -0.27 -13.05
N ILE A 161 -7.47 -0.49 -11.81
CA ILE A 161 -7.87 -1.84 -11.38
C ILE A 161 -9.18 -2.28 -12.04
N THR A 162 -10.10 -1.38 -12.28
CA THR A 162 -11.35 -1.65 -13.01
C THR A 162 -11.08 -2.03 -14.46
N ALA A 163 -10.17 -1.30 -15.13
CA ALA A 163 -9.78 -1.62 -16.50
C ALA A 163 -9.10 -3.01 -16.59
N LEU A 164 -8.29 -3.37 -15.60
CA LEU A 164 -7.67 -4.68 -15.52
C LEU A 164 -8.71 -5.79 -15.25
N ALA A 165 -9.60 -5.59 -14.29
CA ALA A 165 -10.70 -6.51 -13.99
C ALA A 165 -11.57 -6.79 -15.22
N LYS A 166 -11.89 -5.75 -16.00
CA LYS A 166 -12.64 -5.86 -17.26
C LYS A 166 -11.96 -6.77 -18.29
N LYS A 167 -10.62 -6.78 -18.38
CA LYS A 167 -9.88 -7.70 -19.27
C LYS A 167 -10.08 -9.16 -18.89
N HIS A 168 -10.33 -9.44 -17.61
CA HIS A 168 -10.66 -10.78 -17.11
C HIS A 168 -12.17 -11.08 -17.16
N GLY A 169 -12.98 -10.18 -17.75
CA GLY A 169 -14.44 -10.34 -17.81
C GLY A 169 -15.11 -10.20 -16.43
N LEU A 170 -14.56 -9.38 -15.54
CA LEU A 170 -15.11 -9.10 -14.23
C LEU A 170 -15.85 -7.77 -14.23
N GLU A 171 -16.94 -7.71 -13.48
CA GLU A 171 -17.60 -6.47 -13.07
C GLU A 171 -16.92 -5.93 -11.80
N THR A 172 -16.80 -4.62 -11.67
CA THR A 172 -16.21 -3.97 -10.49
C THR A 172 -17.25 -3.11 -9.80
N ARG A 173 -17.38 -3.24 -8.48
CA ARG A 173 -18.21 -2.41 -7.63
C ARG A 173 -17.37 -1.81 -6.51
N VAL A 174 -17.30 -0.49 -6.43
CA VAL A 174 -16.70 0.21 -5.30
C VAL A 174 -17.74 0.29 -4.19
N LEU A 175 -17.45 -0.29 -3.04
CA LEU A 175 -18.34 -0.30 -1.89
C LEU A 175 -18.14 0.95 -1.03
N HIS A 176 -16.90 1.34 -0.85
CA HIS A 176 -16.48 2.53 -0.14
C HIS A 176 -15.11 2.97 -0.64
N ALA A 177 -14.90 4.27 -0.76
CA ALA A 177 -13.58 4.81 -1.04
C ALA A 177 -13.42 6.22 -0.47
N ASN A 178 -12.25 6.49 0.11
CA ASN A 178 -11.81 7.80 0.53
C ASN A 178 -10.38 8.00 0.03
N ASP A 179 -10.08 9.18 -0.47
CA ASP A 179 -8.73 9.50 -0.93
C ASP A 179 -7.77 9.69 0.27
N TYR A 180 -6.50 9.87 -0.01
CA TYR A 180 -5.45 10.14 0.99
C TYR A 180 -5.67 11.51 1.66
N THR A 181 -5.04 11.72 2.82
CA THR A 181 -4.94 13.05 3.42
C THR A 181 -3.79 13.83 2.79
N GLU A 182 -3.96 15.15 2.63
CA GLU A 182 -2.89 16.00 2.11
C GLU A 182 -1.66 15.95 3.03
N PRO A 183 -0.44 15.78 2.47
CA PRO A 183 0.77 15.74 3.26
C PRO A 183 1.02 17.04 4.03
N VAL A 184 1.30 16.93 5.31
CA VAL A 184 1.69 18.06 6.16
C VAL A 184 3.09 18.55 5.77
N ASP A 185 3.26 19.86 5.68
CA ASP A 185 4.58 20.48 5.46
C ASP A 185 5.48 20.25 6.68
N ILE A 186 6.53 19.45 6.48
CA ILE A 186 7.51 19.14 7.54
C ILE A 186 8.40 20.33 7.93
N HIS A 187 8.35 21.43 7.18
CA HIS A 187 9.02 22.71 7.50
C HIS A 187 8.05 23.73 8.06
N GLY A 188 6.75 23.39 8.12
CA GLY A 188 5.71 24.22 8.67
C GLY A 188 5.76 24.33 10.20
N GLU A 189 5.05 25.32 10.72
CA GLU A 189 5.01 25.65 12.15
C GLU A 189 4.49 24.48 12.99
N ALA A 190 3.42 23.80 12.53
CA ALA A 190 2.79 22.69 13.25
C ALA A 190 3.77 21.52 13.47
N TYR A 191 4.44 21.07 12.40
CA TYR A 191 5.41 19.98 12.50
C TYR A 191 6.61 20.37 13.37
N THR A 192 7.13 21.58 13.19
CA THR A 192 8.26 22.12 13.95
C THR A 192 7.93 22.22 15.45
N LEU A 193 6.74 22.72 15.81
CA LEU A 193 6.29 22.79 17.18
C LEU A 193 6.15 21.39 17.80
N PHE A 194 5.53 20.46 17.07
CA PHE A 194 5.30 19.11 17.54
C PHE A 194 6.61 18.35 17.81
N THR A 195 7.57 18.42 16.89
CA THR A 195 8.90 17.79 17.07
C THR A 195 9.71 18.46 18.19
N LYS A 196 9.54 19.76 18.41
CA LYS A 196 10.14 20.46 19.56
C LYS A 196 9.55 19.94 20.89
N VAL A 197 8.23 19.81 21.01
CA VAL A 197 7.58 19.25 22.19
C VAL A 197 8.07 17.84 22.48
N ILE A 198 8.23 17.01 21.44
CA ILE A 198 8.80 15.65 21.57
C ILE A 198 10.23 15.73 22.15
N ALA A 199 11.08 16.57 21.60
CA ALA A 199 12.46 16.73 22.05
C ALA A 199 12.58 17.23 23.50
N ASP A 200 11.70 18.15 23.89
CA ASP A 200 11.63 18.68 25.25
C ASP A 200 11.12 17.63 26.26
N THR A 201 10.17 16.79 25.84
CA THR A 201 9.54 15.76 26.71
C THR A 201 10.36 14.48 26.79
N PHE A 202 11.03 14.10 25.71
CA PHE A 202 11.82 12.87 25.59
C PHE A 202 13.25 13.19 25.10
N PRO A 203 14.12 13.71 25.98
CA PRO A 203 15.48 14.09 25.61
C PRO A 203 16.26 12.92 24.99
N GLY A 204 16.85 13.16 23.82
CA GLY A 204 17.62 12.15 23.10
C GLY A 204 16.81 11.23 22.18
N LEU A 205 15.48 11.39 22.12
CA LEU A 205 14.62 10.66 21.17
C LEU A 205 14.55 11.44 19.84
N PRO A 206 15.15 10.93 18.74
CA PRO A 206 15.05 11.60 17.44
C PRO A 206 13.65 11.47 16.85
N SER A 207 13.17 12.53 16.20
CA SER A 207 11.91 12.55 15.46
C SER A 207 12.15 12.31 13.97
N SER A 208 11.22 11.62 13.32
CA SER A 208 11.21 11.42 11.87
C SER A 208 9.79 11.61 11.31
N PRO A 209 9.61 12.28 10.16
CA PRO A 209 8.34 12.21 9.46
C PRO A 209 8.05 10.75 9.09
N TYR A 210 6.77 10.39 9.05
CA TYR A 210 6.31 9.03 8.77
C TYR A 210 5.12 9.03 7.83
N VAL A 211 5.17 8.14 6.84
CA VAL A 211 4.05 7.90 5.93
C VAL A 211 3.20 6.77 6.51
N MET A 212 1.99 7.10 6.91
CA MET A 212 1.07 6.09 7.43
C MET A 212 0.46 5.28 6.30
N THR A 213 0.69 3.97 6.34
CA THR A 213 0.14 3.03 5.35
C THR A 213 -1.27 2.56 5.69
N GLY A 214 -1.71 2.78 6.94
CA GLY A 214 -3.07 2.62 7.42
C GLY A 214 -3.82 3.94 7.49
N ALA A 215 -5.02 3.91 8.02
CA ALA A 215 -5.80 5.09 8.40
C ALA A 215 -6.04 5.04 9.91
N THR A 216 -6.22 6.20 10.52
CA THR A 216 -6.64 6.36 11.92
C THR A 216 -8.09 6.84 11.97
N ASP A 217 -8.72 6.66 13.11
CA ASP A 217 -10.07 7.15 13.39
C ASP A 217 -10.08 8.64 13.73
#